data_5ef2be940214f53070d507bd2e59225d
#
_entry.id   5ef2be940214f53070d507bd2e59225d
#
_cell.length_a   1.000
_cell.length_b   1.000
_cell.length_c   1.000
_cell.angle_alpha   90.00
_cell.angle_beta   90.00
_cell.angle_gamma   90.00
#
_symmetry.space_group_name_H-M   'P 1'
#
loop_
_entity.id
_entity.type
_entity.pdbx_description
1 polymer ?
#
loop_
_entity_poly.entity_id
_entity_poly.type
_entity_poly.pdbx_seq_one_letter_code
_entity_poly.pdbx_strand_id
1 'polypeptide(L)'
;MSKADRNFAESLLALIKHRRSVRRYKPDPVPDEMVGQLLEAGRWAPSANNQQPWTFIVIRDEDIRRQVAQHATYYLARRARVDEAPLLIVLCGQVRSRIYRQFLHGDVGMAGMQIMLQAQALGLGTCWIGGLDRKAIAEILEVPDYLDIVGLLTVGFPDEDPPPTPRKPLSEIVHDDVYRSPTFGEGGSE
;
A
#
# COMPACT_ATOMS: atom_id res chain seq x y z
N MET A 1 13.67 27.78 8.44
CA MET A 1 13.67 26.76 7.37
C MET A 1 14.46 27.31 6.19
N SER A 2 15.51 26.63 5.76
CA SER A 2 16.33 27.07 4.60
C SER A 2 15.54 26.94 3.28
N LYS A 3 16.07 27.54 2.19
CA LYS A 3 15.46 27.37 0.85
C LYS A 3 15.50 25.91 0.40
N ALA A 4 16.56 25.17 0.77
CA ALA A 4 16.68 23.74 0.46
C ALA A 4 15.61 22.91 1.17
N ASP A 5 15.34 23.21 2.44
CA ASP A 5 14.30 22.50 3.22
C ASP A 5 12.90 22.73 2.64
N ARG A 6 12.60 23.94 2.17
CA ARG A 6 11.32 24.24 1.51
C ARG A 6 11.17 23.47 0.20
N ASN A 7 12.20 23.45 -0.63
CA ASN A 7 12.19 22.71 -1.90
C ASN A 7 11.98 21.20 -1.66
N PHE A 8 12.61 20.65 -0.62
CA PHE A 8 12.41 19.24 -0.26
C PHE A 8 10.96 18.96 0.19
N ALA A 9 10.40 19.80 1.06
CA ALA A 9 9.02 19.67 1.53
C ALA A 9 8.00 19.72 0.37
N GLU A 10 8.20 20.66 -0.57
CA GLU A 10 7.36 20.78 -1.78
C GLU A 10 7.49 19.55 -2.68
N SER A 11 8.71 19.05 -2.88
CA SER A 11 8.99 17.85 -3.68
C SER A 11 8.34 16.60 -3.07
N LEU A 12 8.44 16.45 -1.74
CA LEU A 12 7.79 15.35 -1.03
C LEU A 12 6.26 15.39 -1.17
N LEU A 13 5.67 16.57 -0.99
CA LEU A 13 4.21 16.73 -1.14
C LEU A 13 3.78 16.47 -2.58
N ALA A 14 4.57 16.91 -3.58
CA ALA A 14 4.32 16.62 -4.98
C ALA A 14 4.35 15.10 -5.24
N LEU A 15 5.36 14.38 -4.74
CA LEU A 15 5.46 12.93 -4.83
C LEU A 15 4.22 12.22 -4.27
N ILE A 16 3.80 12.62 -3.06
CA ILE A 16 2.59 12.07 -2.41
C ILE A 16 1.34 12.31 -3.27
N LYS A 17 1.21 13.53 -3.83
CA LYS A 17 0.06 13.90 -4.68
C LYS A 17 0.07 13.20 -6.05
N HIS A 18 1.23 12.87 -6.60
CA HIS A 18 1.37 12.21 -7.90
C HIS A 18 1.21 10.70 -7.83
N ARG A 19 1.41 10.07 -6.68
CA ARG A 19 1.22 8.62 -6.55
C ARG A 19 -0.19 8.20 -6.94
N ARG A 20 -0.27 7.14 -7.78
CA ARG A 20 -1.53 6.53 -8.24
C ARG A 20 -1.58 5.05 -7.90
N SER A 21 -2.78 4.48 -7.95
CA SER A 21 -2.96 3.02 -7.97
C SER A 21 -2.89 2.55 -9.42
N VAL A 22 -1.72 2.09 -9.81
CA VAL A 22 -1.43 1.56 -11.15
C VAL A 22 -1.82 0.09 -11.20
N ARG A 23 -2.50 -0.34 -12.27
CA ARG A 23 -3.04 -1.71 -12.43
C ARG A 23 -2.65 -2.35 -13.74
N ARG A 24 -1.98 -1.60 -14.61
CA ARG A 24 -1.41 -2.10 -15.87
C ARG A 24 0.08 -1.82 -15.85
N TYR A 25 0.84 -2.84 -16.21
CA TYR A 25 2.30 -2.82 -16.11
C TYR A 25 2.92 -3.27 -17.40
N LYS A 26 4.10 -2.74 -17.69
CA LYS A 26 4.99 -3.30 -18.72
C LYS A 26 5.52 -4.65 -18.22
N PRO A 27 5.86 -5.56 -19.14
CA PRO A 27 6.36 -6.89 -18.76
C PRO A 27 7.79 -6.88 -18.22
N ASP A 28 8.46 -5.72 -18.27
CA ASP A 28 9.85 -5.58 -17.85
C ASP A 28 10.02 -5.95 -16.38
N PRO A 29 11.00 -6.77 -16.01
CA PRO A 29 11.25 -7.14 -14.63
C PRO A 29 11.73 -5.92 -13.81
N VAL A 30 11.33 -5.85 -12.55
CA VAL A 30 11.83 -4.83 -11.62
C VAL A 30 13.23 -5.23 -11.16
N PRO A 31 14.26 -4.39 -11.37
CA PRO A 31 15.64 -4.67 -10.97
C PRO A 31 15.77 -4.92 -9.45
N ASP A 32 16.65 -5.85 -9.08
CA ASP A 32 16.87 -6.21 -7.67
C ASP A 32 17.32 -5.04 -6.80
N GLU A 33 18.09 -4.11 -7.36
CA GLU A 33 18.48 -2.88 -6.68
C GLU A 33 17.27 -2.03 -6.31
N MET A 34 16.31 -1.86 -7.23
CA MET A 34 15.07 -1.13 -6.94
C MET A 34 14.23 -1.87 -5.89
N VAL A 35 14.11 -3.19 -5.99
CA VAL A 35 13.42 -3.99 -4.97
C VAL A 35 14.05 -3.80 -3.60
N GLY A 36 15.38 -3.81 -3.52
CA GLY A 36 16.12 -3.52 -2.28
C GLY A 36 15.76 -2.15 -1.69
N GLN A 37 15.67 -1.11 -2.53
CA GLN A 37 15.28 0.24 -2.11
C GLN A 37 13.83 0.30 -1.61
N LEU A 38 12.92 -0.45 -2.24
CA LEU A 38 11.52 -0.54 -1.80
C LEU A 38 11.41 -1.16 -0.40
N LEU A 39 12.09 -2.28 -0.20
CA LEU A 39 12.08 -3.01 1.08
C LEU A 39 12.76 -2.18 2.18
N GLU A 40 13.84 -1.48 1.85
CA GLU A 40 14.51 -0.56 2.77
C GLU A 40 13.57 0.57 3.21
N ALA A 41 12.84 1.18 2.29
CA ALA A 41 11.83 2.18 2.64
C ALA A 41 10.77 1.63 3.59
N GLY A 42 10.26 0.41 3.34
CA GLY A 42 9.32 -0.27 4.22
C GLY A 42 9.90 -0.55 5.60
N ARG A 43 11.17 -0.94 5.67
CA ARG A 43 11.89 -1.22 6.92
C ARG A 43 12.00 0.02 7.84
N TRP A 44 12.05 1.22 7.26
CA TRP A 44 12.12 2.48 8.00
C TRP A 44 10.77 3.02 8.46
N ALA A 45 9.70 2.27 8.30
CA ALA A 45 8.40 2.68 8.82
C ALA A 45 8.39 2.76 10.36
N PRO A 46 7.62 3.67 10.95
CA PRO A 46 7.37 3.63 12.38
C PRO A 46 6.44 2.46 12.74
N SER A 47 6.55 1.98 13.97
CA SER A 47 5.63 0.98 14.51
C SER A 47 5.40 1.20 16.00
N ALA A 48 4.31 0.68 16.52
CA ALA A 48 3.98 0.77 17.95
C ALA A 48 5.14 0.22 18.79
N ASN A 49 5.70 1.06 19.64
CA ASN A 49 6.85 0.73 20.50
C ASN A 49 8.04 0.10 19.73
N ASN A 50 8.25 0.50 18.46
CA ASN A 50 9.29 -0.01 17.56
C ASN A 50 9.27 -1.54 17.41
N GLN A 51 8.08 -2.16 17.43
CA GLN A 51 7.91 -3.61 17.35
C GLN A 51 8.31 -4.18 15.99
N GLN A 52 8.28 -3.37 14.93
CA GLN A 52 8.66 -3.73 13.56
C GLN A 52 8.04 -5.09 13.13
N PRO A 53 6.70 -5.20 13.17
CA PRO A 53 6.00 -6.48 13.05
C PRO A 53 5.98 -7.04 11.63
N TRP A 54 6.39 -6.27 10.64
CA TRP A 54 6.29 -6.60 9.22
C TRP A 54 7.25 -7.70 8.78
N THR A 55 6.75 -8.51 7.87
CA THR A 55 7.50 -9.44 7.04
C THR A 55 7.06 -9.25 5.60
N PHE A 56 8.01 -9.17 4.67
CA PHE A 56 7.74 -8.97 3.26
C PHE A 56 8.07 -10.24 2.49
N ILE A 57 7.09 -10.79 1.75
CA ILE A 57 7.31 -11.91 0.84
C ILE A 57 7.32 -11.33 -0.58
N VAL A 58 8.48 -11.43 -1.23
CA VAL A 58 8.72 -10.91 -2.58
C VAL A 58 8.56 -12.04 -3.59
N ILE A 59 7.59 -11.90 -4.49
CA ILE A 59 7.25 -12.94 -5.46
C ILE A 59 7.61 -12.47 -6.86
N ARG A 60 8.59 -13.13 -7.48
CA ARG A 60 9.03 -12.93 -8.86
C ARG A 60 8.63 -14.07 -9.78
N ASP A 61 8.54 -15.28 -9.22
CA ASP A 61 8.17 -16.48 -9.95
C ASP A 61 6.79 -16.30 -10.59
N GLU A 62 6.69 -16.56 -11.89
CA GLU A 62 5.48 -16.31 -12.67
C GLU A 62 4.34 -17.25 -12.29
N ASP A 63 4.64 -18.50 -11.98
CA ASP A 63 3.62 -19.49 -11.65
C ASP A 63 3.05 -19.21 -10.25
N ILE A 64 3.90 -18.84 -9.28
CA ILE A 64 3.46 -18.41 -7.95
C ILE A 64 2.64 -17.12 -8.05
N ARG A 65 3.07 -16.14 -8.86
CA ARG A 65 2.31 -14.89 -9.08
C ARG A 65 0.92 -15.18 -9.64
N ARG A 66 0.81 -16.06 -10.64
CA ARG A 66 -0.48 -16.47 -11.20
C ARG A 66 -1.39 -17.16 -10.18
N GLN A 67 -0.84 -18.05 -9.36
CA GLN A 67 -1.60 -18.71 -8.30
C GLN A 67 -2.11 -17.70 -7.27
N VAL A 68 -1.26 -16.81 -6.76
CA VAL A 68 -1.65 -15.76 -5.81
C VAL A 68 -2.69 -14.81 -6.42
N ALA A 69 -2.55 -14.45 -7.70
CA ALA A 69 -3.48 -13.56 -8.39
C ALA A 69 -4.91 -14.11 -8.48
N GLN A 70 -5.09 -15.43 -8.54
CA GLN A 70 -6.42 -16.08 -8.54
C GLN A 70 -7.18 -15.83 -7.23
N HIS A 71 -6.46 -15.58 -6.13
CA HIS A 71 -6.97 -15.35 -4.78
C HIS A 71 -6.91 -13.88 -4.36
N ALA A 72 -6.48 -12.98 -5.27
CA ALA A 72 -6.43 -11.54 -5.07
C ALA A 72 -7.54 -10.86 -5.89
N THR A 73 -8.63 -10.48 -5.24
CA THR A 73 -9.78 -9.84 -5.89
C THR A 73 -9.87 -8.37 -5.52
N TYR A 74 -10.21 -7.53 -6.50
CA TYR A 74 -10.62 -6.15 -6.23
C TYR A 74 -12.13 -6.13 -5.94
N TYR A 75 -12.54 -5.41 -4.89
CA TYR A 75 -13.95 -5.25 -4.54
C TYR A 75 -14.76 -4.75 -5.74
N LEU A 76 -15.84 -5.45 -6.08
CA LEU A 76 -16.80 -5.13 -7.14
C LEU A 76 -16.28 -5.22 -8.59
N ALA A 77 -16.17 -6.46 -9.11
CA ALA A 77 -16.31 -6.82 -10.52
C ALA A 77 -15.18 -6.47 -11.52
N ARG A 78 -14.07 -5.89 -11.13
CA ARG A 78 -12.88 -5.86 -11.96
C ARG A 78 -11.76 -6.60 -11.24
N ARG A 79 -11.44 -7.82 -11.73
CA ARG A 79 -10.20 -8.51 -11.32
C ARG A 79 -9.06 -7.52 -11.56
N ALA A 80 -8.41 -7.06 -10.49
CA ALA A 80 -7.12 -6.44 -10.64
C ALA A 80 -6.28 -7.47 -11.40
N ARG A 81 -5.63 -7.04 -12.48
CA ARG A 81 -4.73 -7.91 -13.25
C ARG A 81 -3.43 -8.07 -12.45
N VAL A 82 -3.57 -8.73 -11.28
CA VAL A 82 -2.46 -8.92 -10.34
C VAL A 82 -1.38 -9.77 -10.99
N ASP A 83 -1.77 -10.69 -11.87
CA ASP A 83 -0.91 -11.54 -12.67
C ASP A 83 -0.04 -10.79 -13.70
N GLU A 84 -0.49 -9.60 -14.14
CA GLU A 84 0.29 -8.77 -15.09
C GLU A 84 1.43 -7.99 -14.41
N ALA A 85 1.39 -7.83 -13.09
CA ALA A 85 2.48 -7.17 -12.39
C ALA A 85 3.74 -8.07 -12.38
N PRO A 86 4.91 -7.57 -12.81
CA PRO A 86 6.14 -8.37 -12.84
C PRO A 86 6.64 -8.74 -11.44
N LEU A 87 6.17 -8.05 -10.40
CA LEU A 87 6.55 -8.24 -9.01
C LEU A 87 5.34 -8.11 -8.10
N LEU A 88 5.21 -9.03 -7.13
CA LEU A 88 4.29 -8.90 -6.02
C LEU A 88 5.07 -8.81 -4.70
N ILE A 89 4.58 -8.00 -3.76
CA ILE A 89 5.08 -7.96 -2.39
C ILE A 89 3.89 -8.22 -1.46
N VAL A 90 3.89 -9.38 -0.80
CA VAL A 90 2.89 -9.68 0.23
C VAL A 90 3.37 -9.10 1.55
N LEU A 91 2.51 -8.30 2.16
CA LEU A 91 2.76 -7.63 3.42
C LEU A 91 2.15 -8.45 4.55
N CYS A 92 3.00 -9.10 5.31
CA CYS A 92 2.61 -9.88 6.48
C CYS A 92 3.00 -9.15 7.76
N GLY A 93 2.38 -9.54 8.87
CA GLY A 93 2.78 -9.04 10.16
C GLY A 93 2.66 -10.08 11.26
N GLN A 94 3.63 -10.07 12.18
CA GLN A 94 3.66 -10.93 13.34
C GLN A 94 3.36 -10.14 14.61
N VAL A 95 2.43 -10.65 15.40
CA VAL A 95 2.14 -10.10 16.73
C VAL A 95 2.50 -11.12 17.81
N ARG A 96 3.58 -10.86 18.51
CA ARG A 96 4.03 -11.68 19.66
C ARG A 96 3.22 -11.44 20.91
N SER A 97 2.56 -10.28 21.04
CA SER A 97 1.78 -9.88 22.22
C SER A 97 0.38 -9.44 21.82
N ARG A 98 -0.64 -9.93 22.54
CA ARG A 98 -2.04 -9.57 22.32
C ARG A 98 -2.29 -8.06 22.41
N ILE A 99 -1.49 -7.34 23.22
CA ILE A 99 -1.59 -5.89 23.39
C ILE A 99 -1.29 -5.14 22.10
N TYR A 100 -0.33 -5.61 21.30
CA TYR A 100 0.08 -4.94 20.06
C TYR A 100 -0.74 -5.36 18.83
N ARG A 101 -1.60 -6.38 18.95
CA ARG A 101 -2.39 -6.88 17.81
C ARG A 101 -3.30 -5.81 17.19
N GLN A 102 -3.79 -4.89 17.98
CA GLN A 102 -4.61 -3.77 17.51
C GLN A 102 -3.85 -2.79 16.60
N PHE A 103 -2.53 -2.72 16.67
CA PHE A 103 -1.69 -1.82 15.87
C PHE A 103 -1.19 -2.46 14.58
N LEU A 104 -1.28 -3.79 14.45
CA LEU A 104 -0.66 -4.56 13.37
C LEU A 104 -0.98 -4.02 11.97
N HIS A 105 -2.26 -3.80 11.67
CA HIS A 105 -2.69 -3.31 10.37
C HIS A 105 -2.20 -1.88 10.10
N GLY A 106 -2.14 -1.04 11.13
CA GLY A 106 -1.57 0.30 11.04
C GLY A 106 -0.08 0.27 10.76
N ASP A 107 0.67 -0.48 11.54
CA ASP A 107 2.13 -0.60 11.42
C ASP A 107 2.54 -1.14 10.04
N VAL A 108 1.94 -2.26 9.61
CA VAL A 108 2.21 -2.86 8.30
C VAL A 108 1.70 -1.96 7.16
N GLY A 109 0.59 -1.25 7.38
CA GLY A 109 0.06 -0.26 6.43
C GLY A 109 1.03 0.91 6.22
N MET A 110 1.66 1.41 7.28
CA MET A 110 2.69 2.45 7.19
C MET A 110 3.91 1.96 6.39
N ALA A 111 4.38 0.74 6.65
CA ALA A 111 5.47 0.14 5.89
C ALA A 111 5.11 0.01 4.39
N GLY A 112 3.92 -0.49 4.08
CA GLY A 112 3.44 -0.58 2.71
C GLY A 112 3.30 0.78 2.02
N MET A 113 2.87 1.82 2.75
CA MET A 113 2.79 3.17 2.19
C MET A 113 4.17 3.74 1.86
N GLN A 114 5.19 3.52 2.70
CA GLN A 114 6.57 3.93 2.40
C GLN A 114 7.12 3.21 1.18
N ILE A 115 6.87 1.91 1.03
CA ILE A 115 7.20 1.15 -0.19
C ILE A 115 6.57 1.79 -1.41
N MET A 116 5.29 2.15 -1.36
CA MET A 116 4.58 2.77 -2.49
C MET A 116 5.11 4.16 -2.84
N LEU A 117 5.52 4.95 -1.87
CA LEU A 117 6.13 6.26 -2.11
C LEU A 117 7.52 6.12 -2.73
N GLN A 118 8.32 5.18 -2.23
CA GLN A 118 9.63 4.89 -2.82
C GLN A 118 9.50 4.37 -4.25
N ALA A 119 8.52 3.52 -4.52
CA ALA A 119 8.21 3.05 -5.87
C ALA A 119 7.89 4.22 -6.81
N GLN A 120 7.03 5.15 -6.38
CA GLN A 120 6.73 6.37 -7.14
C GLN A 120 7.97 7.20 -7.41
N ALA A 121 8.89 7.34 -6.45
CA ALA A 121 10.15 8.07 -6.62
C ALA A 121 11.09 7.40 -7.64
N LEU A 122 11.02 6.07 -7.76
CA LEU A 122 11.79 5.26 -8.71
C LEU A 122 11.11 5.13 -10.09
N GLY A 123 9.96 5.78 -10.31
CA GLY A 123 9.20 5.66 -11.55
C GLY A 123 8.44 4.33 -11.69
N LEU A 124 8.28 3.59 -10.60
CA LEU A 124 7.48 2.38 -10.57
C LEU A 124 6.03 2.69 -10.18
N GLY A 125 5.11 1.93 -10.78
CA GLY A 125 3.70 1.91 -10.41
C GLY A 125 3.42 0.86 -9.33
N THR A 126 2.44 1.14 -8.46
CA THR A 126 1.99 0.20 -7.44
C THR A 126 0.47 0.25 -7.26
N CYS A 127 -0.11 -0.86 -6.79
CA CYS A 127 -1.47 -0.89 -6.28
C CYS A 127 -1.53 -1.72 -5.00
N TRP A 128 -2.20 -1.18 -3.97
CA TRP A 128 -2.54 -1.94 -2.77
C TRP A 128 -3.78 -2.79 -3.03
N ILE A 129 -3.66 -4.09 -2.82
CA ILE A 129 -4.75 -5.06 -2.92
C ILE A 129 -5.11 -5.53 -1.49
N GLY A 130 -6.32 -5.19 -1.05
CA GLY A 130 -6.82 -5.56 0.29
C GLY A 130 -7.83 -6.71 0.24
N GLY A 131 -8.50 -6.92 -0.91
CA GLY A 131 -9.44 -8.00 -1.13
C GLY A 131 -8.69 -9.29 -1.45
N LEU A 132 -8.36 -10.09 -0.43
CA LEU A 132 -7.53 -11.28 -0.52
C LEU A 132 -8.24 -12.46 0.14
N ASP A 133 -8.21 -13.62 -0.51
CA ASP A 133 -8.39 -14.91 0.17
C ASP A 133 -7.07 -15.25 0.89
N ARG A 134 -6.96 -14.74 2.12
CA ARG A 134 -5.73 -14.85 2.92
C ARG A 134 -5.34 -16.29 3.22
N LYS A 135 -6.34 -17.16 3.37
CA LYS A 135 -6.09 -18.58 3.68
C LYS A 135 -5.46 -19.29 2.49
N ALA A 136 -6.04 -19.15 1.30
CA ALA A 136 -5.49 -19.74 0.09
C ALA A 136 -4.10 -19.20 -0.25
N ILE A 137 -3.89 -17.87 -0.09
CA ILE A 137 -2.57 -17.26 -0.32
C ILE A 137 -1.55 -17.77 0.71
N ALA A 138 -1.94 -17.94 1.97
CA ALA A 138 -1.05 -18.49 2.99
C ALA A 138 -0.63 -19.94 2.67
N GLU A 139 -1.54 -20.77 2.18
CA GLU A 139 -1.25 -22.13 1.73
C GLU A 139 -0.27 -22.14 0.54
N ILE A 140 -0.48 -21.28 -0.47
CA ILE A 140 0.40 -21.16 -1.65
C ILE A 140 1.82 -20.72 -1.26
N LEU A 141 1.92 -19.77 -0.32
CA LEU A 141 3.19 -19.15 0.06
C LEU A 141 3.82 -19.78 1.31
N GLU A 142 3.25 -20.84 1.84
CA GLU A 142 3.70 -21.53 3.06
C GLU A 142 3.84 -20.55 4.25
N VAL A 143 2.91 -19.58 4.35
CA VAL A 143 2.90 -18.59 5.43
C VAL A 143 2.46 -19.27 6.72
N PRO A 144 3.27 -19.25 7.78
CA PRO A 144 2.92 -19.92 9.03
C PRO A 144 1.78 -19.18 9.76
N ASP A 145 1.01 -19.91 10.58
CA ASP A 145 -0.18 -19.42 11.28
C ASP A 145 0.04 -18.22 12.21
N TYR A 146 1.30 -17.97 12.61
CA TYR A 146 1.64 -16.81 13.44
C TYR A 146 1.85 -15.52 12.66
N LEU A 147 1.82 -15.55 11.31
CA LEU A 147 1.89 -14.39 10.44
C LEU A 147 0.52 -14.08 9.83
N ASP A 148 0.00 -12.90 10.09
CA ASP A 148 -1.21 -12.41 9.43
C ASP A 148 -0.86 -11.74 8.09
N ILE A 149 -1.49 -12.15 6.99
CA ILE A 149 -1.40 -11.43 5.71
C ILE A 149 -2.27 -10.17 5.82
N VAL A 150 -1.65 -8.98 5.73
CA VAL A 150 -2.33 -7.69 5.83
C VAL A 150 -2.77 -7.16 4.48
N GLY A 151 -1.90 -7.27 3.48
CA GLY A 151 -2.16 -6.80 2.13
C GLY A 151 -1.15 -7.32 1.12
N LEU A 152 -1.37 -6.96 -0.14
CA LEU A 152 -0.49 -7.29 -1.25
C LEU A 152 -0.27 -6.03 -2.08
N LEU A 153 0.96 -5.77 -2.48
CA LEU A 153 1.32 -4.74 -3.45
C LEU A 153 1.65 -5.39 -4.79
N THR A 154 1.02 -4.91 -5.85
CA THR A 154 1.53 -5.11 -7.21
C THR A 154 2.56 -4.03 -7.49
N VAL A 155 3.67 -4.38 -8.17
CA VAL A 155 4.79 -3.47 -8.46
C VAL A 155 5.31 -3.73 -9.87
N GLY A 156 5.58 -2.68 -10.61
CA GLY A 156 6.16 -2.76 -11.96
C GLY A 156 6.29 -1.41 -12.64
N PHE A 157 6.90 -1.36 -13.81
CA PHE A 157 6.89 -0.16 -14.64
C PHE A 157 5.47 0.10 -15.16
N PRO A 158 4.92 1.32 -14.98
CA PRO A 158 3.54 1.59 -15.36
C PRO A 158 3.35 1.55 -16.88
N ASP A 159 2.25 0.94 -17.34
CA ASP A 159 1.73 0.99 -18.70
C ASP A 159 0.40 1.75 -18.79
N GLU A 160 0.18 2.60 -17.82
CA GLU A 160 -0.96 3.53 -17.76
C GLU A 160 -0.59 4.75 -16.92
N ASP A 161 -1.29 5.86 -17.14
CA ASP A 161 -1.22 7.06 -16.30
C ASP A 161 -2.64 7.40 -15.79
N PRO A 162 -3.07 6.79 -14.67
CA PRO A 162 -4.40 7.01 -14.15
C PRO A 162 -4.60 8.47 -13.69
N PRO A 163 -5.73 9.11 -14.03
CA PRO A 163 -6.00 10.45 -13.56
C PRO A 163 -6.11 10.52 -12.03
N PRO A 164 -5.85 11.69 -11.44
CA PRO A 164 -6.02 11.87 -10.01
C PRO A 164 -7.49 11.69 -9.61
N THR A 165 -7.72 10.89 -8.57
CA THR A 165 -9.05 10.78 -7.99
C THR A 165 -9.34 11.96 -7.06
N PRO A 166 -10.59 12.47 -7.01
CA PRO A 166 -10.97 13.55 -6.11
C PRO A 166 -10.62 13.27 -4.65
N ARG A 167 -10.36 14.31 -3.91
CA ARG A 167 -10.18 14.26 -2.45
C ARG A 167 -11.20 15.18 -1.80
N LYS A 168 -11.65 14.79 -0.62
CA LYS A 168 -12.46 15.68 0.22
C LYS A 168 -11.68 16.95 0.53
N PRO A 169 -12.32 18.11 0.56
CA PRO A 169 -11.68 19.34 1.03
C PRO A 169 -11.29 19.20 2.51
N LEU A 170 -10.25 19.93 2.91
CA LEU A 170 -9.78 19.88 4.30
C LEU A 170 -10.88 20.25 5.31
N SER A 171 -11.77 21.16 4.95
CA SER A 171 -12.90 21.57 5.79
C SER A 171 -13.90 20.46 6.15
N GLU A 172 -13.90 19.35 5.40
CA GLU A 172 -14.73 18.18 5.71
C GLU A 172 -14.05 17.17 6.62
N ILE A 173 -12.73 17.23 6.78
CA ILE A 173 -11.94 16.21 7.46
C ILE A 173 -11.08 16.77 8.59
N VAL A 174 -11.04 18.10 8.76
CA VAL A 174 -10.28 18.76 9.82
C VAL A 174 -11.27 19.42 10.78
N HIS A 175 -11.09 19.16 12.07
CA HIS A 175 -11.83 19.77 13.15
C HIS A 175 -10.81 20.34 14.16
N ASP A 176 -10.99 21.59 14.55
CA ASP A 176 -10.14 22.24 15.55
C ASP A 176 -10.64 21.87 16.96
N ASP A 177 -9.72 21.42 17.79
CA ASP A 177 -9.85 21.02 19.19
C ASP A 177 -10.82 19.86 19.43
N VAL A 178 -12.06 19.94 18.92
CA VAL A 178 -13.11 18.94 19.15
C VAL A 178 -13.81 18.57 17.84
N TYR A 179 -14.29 17.32 17.75
CA TYR A 179 -15.10 16.91 16.61
C TYR A 179 -16.42 17.69 16.58
N ARG A 180 -16.72 18.26 15.41
CA ARG A 180 -18.02 18.89 15.12
C ARG A 180 -18.66 18.16 13.95
N SER A 181 -19.82 17.56 14.23
CA SER A 181 -20.59 16.93 13.14
C SER A 181 -20.91 17.98 12.06
N PRO A 182 -20.71 17.67 10.77
CA PRO A 182 -21.27 18.51 9.73
C PRO A 182 -22.76 18.68 10.02
N THR A 183 -23.24 19.92 10.14
CA THR A 183 -24.68 20.19 10.15
C THR A 183 -25.18 19.69 8.80
N PHE A 184 -25.80 18.52 8.76
CA PHE A 184 -26.69 18.19 7.66
C PHE A 184 -27.78 19.25 7.72
N GLY A 185 -27.75 20.18 6.76
CA GLY A 185 -28.77 21.19 6.66
C GLY A 185 -30.11 20.50 6.74
N GLU A 186 -30.97 20.98 7.63
CA GLU A 186 -32.38 20.68 7.62
C GLU A 186 -32.91 21.10 6.24
N GLY A 187 -32.79 20.15 5.29
CA GLY A 187 -33.38 20.25 3.96
C GLY A 187 -34.86 20.14 4.15
N GLY A 188 -35.52 21.29 4.00
CA GLY A 188 -36.90 21.54 4.25
C GLY A 188 -37.83 20.49 3.69
N SER A 189 -38.75 20.09 4.53
CA SER A 189 -40.07 19.68 4.14
C SER A 189 -40.77 20.86 3.44
N GLU A 190 -40.98 20.78 2.13
CA GLU A 190 -42.14 21.31 1.41
C GLU A 190 -42.56 20.29 0.35
#